data_db536504675f599ae4c4f1c16b7a1755
#
_entry.id   db536504675f599ae4c4f1c16b7a1755
#
_cell.length_a   1.000
_cell.length_b   1.000
_cell.length_c   1.000
_cell.angle_alpha   90.00
_cell.angle_beta   90.00
_cell.angle_gamma   90.00
#
_symmetry.space_group_name_H-M   'P 1'
#
loop_
_entity.id
_entity.type
_entity.pdbx_description
1 polymer ?
#
loop_
_entity_poly.entity_id
_entity_poly.type
_entity_poly.pdbx_seq_one_letter_code
_entity_poly.pdbx_strand_id
1 'polypeptide(L)'
;MKRMILFALFLNAAILGVIALELVALAGGDEDPTAAVNGDTNGDGARDIGDAVYLLRWLFNGGDEPVPVACAQAGPVLTAEQAEILSHLSLVQIPIDNQGTLAPTIRITGVNLQLVNGMGSSWGNDAGNVWESSTHRTNGRGNLIIGYQENRTDDGVGDTDDGNYRTGSHNLVVGAMNNYWSWGGLIVGARNAMGGWLSTVAGGYNNIANGEAAVVSGGDSNYAIGRAATVSGGWGNSAEARGSTVCGGGGNFAYGEFSFIGGGRNNTAHGDHSVVGGGSRNTSNRDMGFVGGGNNVND
;
A
#
# COMPACT_ATOMS: atom_id res chain seq x y z
N MET A 1 52.31 27.96 -8.24
CA MET A 1 51.28 28.00 -7.24
C MET A 1 50.23 29.12 -7.42
N LYS A 2 50.61 30.38 -7.56
CA LYS A 2 49.58 31.47 -7.72
C LYS A 2 48.70 31.37 -8.94
N ARG A 3 49.14 30.81 -10.07
CA ARG A 3 48.31 30.67 -11.32
C ARG A 3 47.29 29.50 -11.22
N MET A 4 47.57 28.46 -10.46
CA MET A 4 46.63 27.37 -10.25
C MET A 4 45.48 27.74 -9.25
N ILE A 5 45.79 28.56 -8.27
CA ILE A 5 44.78 29.06 -7.34
C ILE A 5 43.81 30.01 -8.03
N LEU A 6 44.32 30.85 -8.94
CA LEU A 6 43.47 31.76 -9.72
C LEU A 6 42.53 31.01 -10.67
N PHE A 7 43.00 29.91 -11.30
CA PHE A 7 42.15 29.06 -12.16
C PHE A 7 41.08 28.32 -11.40
N ALA A 8 41.36 27.83 -10.18
CA ALA A 8 40.38 27.17 -9.33
C ALA A 8 39.32 28.17 -8.81
N LEU A 9 39.68 29.43 -8.56
CA LEU A 9 38.74 30.50 -8.18
C LEU A 9 37.83 30.92 -9.32
N PHE A 10 38.33 30.99 -10.55
CA PHE A 10 37.53 31.28 -11.76
C PHE A 10 36.58 30.12 -12.11
N LEU A 11 36.97 28.87 -11.91
CA LEU A 11 36.14 27.71 -12.16
C LEU A 11 34.99 27.63 -11.13
N ASN A 12 35.24 27.94 -9.87
CA ASN A 12 34.21 27.99 -8.83
C ASN A 12 33.23 29.16 -9.03
N ALA A 13 33.70 30.32 -9.49
CA ALA A 13 32.81 31.46 -9.81
C ALA A 13 31.93 31.18 -11.05
N ALA A 14 32.44 30.46 -12.04
CA ALA A 14 31.66 30.05 -13.21
C ALA A 14 30.59 28.99 -12.86
N ILE A 15 30.90 28.04 -11.97
CA ILE A 15 29.96 27.03 -11.47
C ILE A 15 28.86 27.67 -10.62
N LEU A 16 29.19 28.63 -9.76
CA LEU A 16 28.20 29.39 -8.99
C LEU A 16 27.30 30.25 -9.89
N GLY A 17 27.85 30.83 -11.00
CA GLY A 17 27.09 31.58 -11.97
C GLY A 17 26.09 30.71 -12.77
N VAL A 18 26.49 29.48 -13.14
CA VAL A 18 25.60 28.53 -13.86
C VAL A 18 24.47 28.02 -12.95
N ILE A 19 24.77 27.73 -11.68
CA ILE A 19 23.75 27.31 -10.69
C ILE A 19 22.75 28.46 -10.43
N ALA A 20 23.21 29.71 -10.40
CA ALA A 20 22.32 30.85 -10.26
C ALA A 20 21.42 31.07 -11.48
N LEU A 21 21.89 30.78 -12.71
CA LEU A 21 21.08 30.89 -13.92
C LEU A 21 19.99 29.80 -14.03
N GLU A 22 20.26 28.58 -13.56
CA GLU A 22 19.26 27.50 -13.58
C GLU A 22 18.16 27.69 -12.52
N LEU A 23 18.48 28.33 -11.39
CA LEU A 23 17.48 28.69 -10.37
C LEU A 23 16.53 29.82 -10.80
N VAL A 24 16.94 30.70 -11.71
CA VAL A 24 16.11 31.78 -12.25
C VAL A 24 15.07 31.28 -13.25
N ALA A 25 15.33 30.16 -13.93
CA ALA A 25 14.40 29.59 -14.90
C ALA A 25 13.18 28.86 -14.26
N LEU A 26 13.18 28.61 -12.96
CA LEU A 26 12.11 27.90 -12.24
C LEU A 26 11.13 28.84 -11.47
N ALA A 27 11.35 30.13 -11.44
CA ALA A 27 10.54 31.09 -10.69
C ALA A 27 9.75 32.06 -11.60
N GLY A 28 8.95 31.52 -12.50
CA GLY A 28 7.95 32.28 -13.26
C GLY A 28 6.61 32.27 -12.55
N GLY A 29 6.37 33.20 -11.64
CA GLY A 29 5.08 33.47 -11.01
C GLY A 29 4.96 34.93 -10.67
N ASP A 30 3.79 35.54 -10.84
CA ASP A 30 3.43 36.97 -10.75
C ASP A 30 4.13 37.71 -9.58
N GLU A 31 4.94 38.71 -9.92
CA GLU A 31 5.74 39.46 -8.96
C GLU A 31 4.91 40.57 -8.28
N ASP A 32 4.84 40.52 -6.95
CA ASP A 32 4.51 41.68 -6.11
C ASP A 32 5.65 42.69 -6.21
N PRO A 33 5.43 43.92 -6.75
CA PRO A 33 6.49 44.91 -6.99
C PRO A 33 7.14 45.48 -5.71
N THR A 34 6.75 45.02 -4.53
CA THR A 34 7.30 45.44 -3.24
C THR A 34 8.14 44.38 -2.52
N ALA A 35 8.26 43.18 -3.09
CA ALA A 35 9.08 42.12 -2.50
C ALA A 35 10.56 42.37 -2.81
N ALA A 36 11.39 42.49 -1.77
CA ALA A 36 12.83 42.54 -1.92
C ALA A 36 13.31 41.30 -2.69
N VAL A 37 13.91 41.50 -3.84
CA VAL A 37 14.32 40.43 -4.76
C VAL A 37 15.51 39.74 -4.11
N ASN A 38 15.35 38.44 -3.73
CA ASN A 38 16.40 37.68 -3.12
C ASN A 38 17.60 37.56 -4.08
N GLY A 39 18.78 38.08 -3.66
CA GLY A 39 20.00 38.14 -4.47
C GLY A 39 20.33 39.49 -5.02
N ASP A 40 19.52 40.54 -4.79
CA ASP A 40 19.84 41.95 -5.06
C ASP A 40 20.77 42.47 -3.96
N THR A 41 22.08 42.34 -4.19
CA THR A 41 23.11 42.68 -3.20
C THR A 41 23.52 44.14 -3.22
N ASN A 42 23.18 44.87 -4.29
CA ASN A 42 23.44 46.30 -4.45
C ASN A 42 22.21 47.18 -4.12
N GLY A 43 21.02 46.57 -3.98
CA GLY A 43 19.79 47.28 -3.60
C GLY A 43 19.14 48.07 -4.71
N ASP A 44 19.41 47.76 -5.98
CA ASP A 44 18.86 48.53 -7.13
C ASP A 44 17.50 47.98 -7.61
N GLY A 45 17.03 46.90 -7.02
CA GLY A 45 15.74 46.24 -7.35
C GLY A 45 15.82 45.24 -8.50
N ALA A 46 16.98 45.00 -9.09
CA ALA A 46 17.20 44.03 -10.15
C ALA A 46 18.10 42.92 -9.65
N ARG A 47 17.94 41.71 -10.23
CA ARG A 47 18.92 40.63 -10.08
C ARG A 47 19.71 40.46 -11.35
N ASP A 48 20.94 40.94 -11.34
CA ASP A 48 21.78 40.89 -12.53
C ASP A 48 23.26 40.67 -12.19
N ILE A 49 24.15 40.83 -13.19
CA ILE A 49 25.58 40.74 -13.02
C ILE A 49 26.14 41.82 -12.09
N GLY A 50 25.42 42.95 -11.93
CA GLY A 50 25.76 44.05 -11.02
C GLY A 50 25.84 43.60 -9.59
N ASP A 51 24.95 42.70 -9.13
CA ASP A 51 24.92 42.13 -7.81
C ASP A 51 26.19 41.30 -7.53
N ALA A 52 26.55 40.45 -8.48
CA ALA A 52 27.75 39.63 -8.35
C ALA A 52 29.03 40.50 -8.33
N VAL A 53 29.07 41.55 -9.13
CA VAL A 53 30.18 42.51 -9.15
C VAL A 53 30.25 43.31 -7.85
N TYR A 54 29.09 43.73 -7.31
CA TYR A 54 28.99 44.45 -6.06
C TYR A 54 29.51 43.59 -4.88
N LEU A 55 29.09 42.34 -4.78
CA LEU A 55 29.54 41.39 -3.76
C LEU A 55 31.04 41.10 -3.85
N LEU A 56 31.57 40.92 -5.08
CA LEU A 56 32.99 40.72 -5.30
C LEU A 56 33.82 41.93 -4.90
N ARG A 57 33.31 43.17 -5.18
CA ARG A 57 33.95 44.41 -4.82
C ARG A 57 34.05 44.58 -3.31
N TRP A 58 32.99 44.25 -2.59
CA TRP A 58 33.00 44.22 -1.13
C TRP A 58 33.99 43.21 -0.56
N LEU A 59 33.95 41.95 -1.04
CA LEU A 59 34.79 40.85 -0.56
C LEU A 59 36.30 41.05 -0.80
N PHE A 60 36.68 41.71 -1.89
CA PHE A 60 38.07 41.74 -2.34
C PHE A 60 38.70 43.16 -2.38
N ASN A 61 37.92 44.19 -2.49
CA ASN A 61 38.42 45.56 -2.66
C ASN A 61 37.97 46.52 -1.56
N GLY A 62 37.29 46.07 -0.52
CA GLY A 62 36.83 46.93 0.58
C GLY A 62 35.74 47.91 0.19
N GLY A 63 34.85 47.51 -0.74
CA GLY A 63 33.67 48.29 -1.10
C GLY A 63 32.63 48.35 0.00
N ASP A 64 31.53 49.05 -0.23
CA ASP A 64 30.42 49.18 0.73
C ASP A 64 29.82 47.81 1.03
N GLU A 65 29.36 47.58 2.26
CA GLU A 65 28.75 46.36 2.73
C GLU A 65 27.46 46.07 1.91
N PRO A 66 27.23 44.84 1.41
CA PRO A 66 26.03 44.47 0.71
C PRO A 66 24.79 44.81 1.54
N VAL A 67 23.75 45.27 0.90
CA VAL A 67 22.45 45.49 1.56
C VAL A 67 22.02 44.13 2.18
N PRO A 68 21.76 44.05 3.50
CA PRO A 68 21.25 42.84 4.09
C PRO A 68 19.94 42.46 3.40
N VAL A 69 19.97 41.48 2.53
CA VAL A 69 18.76 40.90 2.00
C VAL A 69 18.12 40.22 3.22
N ALA A 70 17.04 40.80 3.70
CA ALA A 70 16.18 40.03 4.59
C ALA A 70 15.81 38.79 3.80
N CYS A 71 16.44 37.67 4.15
CA CYS A 71 15.97 36.38 3.68
C CYS A 71 14.50 36.35 4.07
N ALA A 72 13.62 36.68 3.12
CA ALA A 72 12.24 36.29 3.28
C ALA A 72 12.30 34.78 3.47
N GLN A 73 12.19 34.33 4.70
CA GLN A 73 11.88 32.95 5.02
C GLN A 73 10.43 32.74 4.58
N ALA A 74 10.20 32.85 3.28
CA ALA A 74 9.01 32.35 2.66
C ALA A 74 9.26 30.90 2.26
N GLY A 75 9.59 30.07 3.24
CA GLY A 75 9.09 28.72 3.17
C GLY A 75 7.56 28.85 3.14
N PRO A 76 6.83 27.95 2.46
CA PRO A 76 5.39 28.04 2.40
C PRO A 76 4.87 28.19 3.82
N VAL A 77 4.23 29.33 4.12
CA VAL A 77 3.59 29.56 5.41
C VAL A 77 2.49 28.51 5.49
N LEU A 78 2.65 27.56 6.40
CA LEU A 78 1.64 26.53 6.63
C LEU A 78 0.31 27.21 6.97
N THR A 79 -0.76 26.78 6.33
CA THR A 79 -2.09 27.18 6.76
C THR A 79 -2.35 26.68 8.19
N ALA A 80 -3.29 27.27 8.90
CA ALA A 80 -3.66 26.82 10.24
C ALA A 80 -4.05 25.34 10.26
N GLU A 81 -4.76 24.87 9.23
CA GLU A 81 -5.13 23.46 9.04
C GLU A 81 -3.90 22.55 8.83
N GLN A 82 -2.94 22.98 8.02
CA GLN A 82 -1.70 22.22 7.81
C GLN A 82 -0.86 22.14 9.09
N ALA A 83 -0.79 23.23 9.86
CA ALA A 83 -0.11 23.26 11.15
C ALA A 83 -0.78 22.32 12.16
N GLU A 84 -2.12 22.31 12.20
CA GLU A 84 -2.92 21.37 13.02
C GLU A 84 -2.61 19.92 12.66
N ILE A 85 -2.70 19.55 11.37
CA ILE A 85 -2.38 18.18 10.90
C ILE A 85 -0.96 17.79 11.34
N LEU A 86 0.02 18.66 11.14
CA LEU A 86 1.41 18.38 11.52
C LEU A 86 1.62 18.27 13.03
N SER A 87 0.81 18.95 13.84
CA SER A 87 0.88 18.87 15.32
C SER A 87 0.61 17.45 15.84
N HIS A 88 -0.15 16.64 15.09
CA HIS A 88 -0.45 15.26 15.41
C HIS A 88 0.62 14.26 14.93
N LEU A 89 1.62 14.71 14.16
CA LEU A 89 2.69 13.89 13.63
C LEU A 89 4.00 14.13 14.41
N SER A 90 4.67 13.06 14.78
CA SER A 90 6.00 13.13 15.39
C SER A 90 6.93 12.06 14.84
N LEU A 91 8.21 12.40 14.69
CA LEU A 91 9.26 11.43 14.41
C LEU A 91 9.84 10.97 15.76
N VAL A 92 9.65 9.70 16.08
CA VAL A 92 10.14 9.08 17.31
C VAL A 92 11.13 7.97 17.00
N GLN A 93 12.04 7.72 17.93
CA GLN A 93 12.96 6.59 17.84
C GLN A 93 12.39 5.44 18.67
N ILE A 94 12.19 4.28 18.06
CA ILE A 94 11.65 3.08 18.72
C ILE A 94 12.73 1.99 18.74
N PRO A 95 12.99 1.35 19.92
CA PRO A 95 13.85 0.18 19.97
C PRO A 95 13.29 -0.96 19.10
N ILE A 96 14.14 -1.54 18.24
CA ILE A 96 13.78 -2.62 17.33
C ILE A 96 14.38 -3.97 17.72
N ASP A 97 15.27 -3.97 18.70
CA ASP A 97 15.88 -5.17 19.26
C ASP A 97 16.19 -5.03 20.75
N ASN A 98 16.64 -6.11 21.39
CA ASN A 98 17.05 -6.13 22.80
C ASN A 98 18.42 -5.47 23.05
N GLN A 99 19.10 -5.01 22.01
CA GLN A 99 20.42 -4.37 22.07
C GLN A 99 20.29 -2.83 22.08
N GLY A 100 19.06 -2.33 21.96
CA GLY A 100 18.77 -0.89 21.98
C GLY A 100 18.96 -0.21 20.64
N THR A 101 19.01 -0.96 19.53
CA THR A 101 18.99 -0.39 18.19
C THR A 101 17.68 0.36 17.98
N LEU A 102 17.77 1.61 17.51
CA LEU A 102 16.61 2.49 17.32
C LEU A 102 16.27 2.63 15.84
N ALA A 103 14.98 2.65 15.54
CA ALA A 103 14.48 2.97 14.20
C ALA A 103 13.60 4.23 14.23
N PRO A 104 13.75 5.13 13.24
CA PRO A 104 12.86 6.28 13.09
C PRO A 104 11.46 5.83 12.73
N THR A 105 10.47 6.32 13.45
CA THR A 105 9.07 5.95 13.30
C THR A 105 8.20 7.20 13.30
N ILE A 106 7.30 7.33 12.34
CA ILE A 106 6.27 8.37 12.34
C ILE A 106 5.14 7.92 13.27
N ARG A 107 4.88 8.73 14.30
CA ARG A 107 3.78 8.52 15.24
C ARG A 107 2.67 9.52 14.98
N ILE A 108 1.45 9.03 14.87
CA ILE A 108 0.21 9.83 14.81
C ILE A 108 -0.43 9.78 16.18
N THR A 109 -0.74 10.94 16.78
CA THR A 109 -1.21 11.02 18.18
C THR A 109 -2.48 11.85 18.31
N GLY A 110 -3.47 11.32 19.02
CA GLY A 110 -4.68 12.05 19.43
C GLY A 110 -5.74 12.22 18.34
N VAL A 111 -5.57 11.57 17.19
CA VAL A 111 -6.51 11.60 16.06
C VAL A 111 -6.71 10.22 15.44
N ASN A 112 -7.77 10.06 14.67
CA ASN A 112 -8.01 8.87 13.86
C ASN A 112 -7.37 9.04 12.46
N LEU A 113 -6.87 7.96 11.89
CA LEU A 113 -6.47 7.91 10.48
C LEU A 113 -7.62 7.33 9.66
N GLN A 114 -8.24 8.15 8.81
CA GLN A 114 -9.27 7.71 7.88
C GLN A 114 -8.71 7.68 6.46
N LEU A 115 -8.76 6.51 5.82
CA LEU A 115 -8.38 6.33 4.42
C LEU A 115 -9.64 6.15 3.58
N VAL A 116 -9.86 7.04 2.61
CA VAL A 116 -11.04 7.01 1.76
C VAL A 116 -10.64 7.00 0.27
N ASN A 117 -11.50 6.39 -0.56
CA ASN A 117 -11.29 6.29 -1.99
C ASN A 117 -11.68 7.56 -2.78
N GLY A 118 -12.32 8.53 -2.12
CA GLY A 118 -12.80 9.78 -2.74
C GLY A 118 -14.10 9.64 -3.54
N MET A 119 -14.82 8.51 -3.42
CA MET A 119 -16.04 8.23 -4.18
C MET A 119 -17.32 8.40 -3.34
N GLY A 120 -17.23 8.95 -2.13
CA GLY A 120 -18.37 9.25 -1.25
C GLY A 120 -18.89 8.04 -0.45
N SER A 121 -18.57 6.81 -0.83
CA SER A 121 -18.96 5.59 -0.09
C SER A 121 -17.90 4.52 -0.15
N SER A 122 -17.91 3.59 0.83
CA SER A 122 -16.93 2.49 0.90
C SER A 122 -17.06 1.49 -0.24
N TRP A 123 -18.27 1.34 -0.80
CA TRP A 123 -18.53 0.47 -1.95
C TRP A 123 -18.60 1.23 -3.29
N GLY A 124 -18.31 2.53 -3.27
CA GLY A 124 -18.10 3.35 -4.48
C GLY A 124 -19.38 3.75 -5.23
N ASN A 125 -20.55 3.68 -4.60
CA ASN A 125 -21.82 4.12 -5.18
C ASN A 125 -22.72 4.73 -4.10
N ASP A 126 -22.90 6.04 -4.12
CA ASP A 126 -23.72 6.77 -3.14
C ASP A 126 -25.20 6.38 -3.12
N ALA A 127 -25.72 5.92 -4.27
CA ALA A 127 -27.11 5.50 -4.43
C ALA A 127 -27.31 3.99 -4.33
N GLY A 128 -26.23 3.22 -4.17
CA GLY A 128 -26.25 1.76 -4.18
C GLY A 128 -26.57 1.13 -2.85
N ASN A 129 -27.11 -0.06 -2.91
CA ASN A 129 -27.31 -0.92 -1.75
C ASN A 129 -26.00 -1.68 -1.46
N VAL A 130 -25.51 -1.65 -0.22
CA VAL A 130 -24.30 -2.40 0.18
C VAL A 130 -24.41 -3.90 -0.09
N TRP A 131 -25.59 -4.45 -0.11
CA TRP A 131 -25.86 -5.87 -0.38
C TRP A 131 -26.00 -6.23 -1.86
N GLU A 132 -25.91 -5.24 -2.76
CA GLU A 132 -26.06 -5.45 -4.19
C GLU A 132 -24.69 -5.31 -4.90
N SER A 133 -23.96 -6.42 -5.01
CA SER A 133 -22.60 -6.46 -5.53
C SER A 133 -22.45 -5.91 -6.97
N SER A 134 -23.52 -5.99 -7.78
CA SER A 134 -23.54 -5.44 -9.13
C SER A 134 -23.37 -3.92 -9.19
N THR A 135 -23.66 -3.22 -8.08
CA THR A 135 -23.54 -1.76 -7.98
C THR A 135 -22.19 -1.31 -7.40
N HIS A 136 -21.40 -2.22 -6.86
CA HIS A 136 -20.11 -1.88 -6.26
C HIS A 136 -19.13 -1.36 -7.31
N ARG A 137 -18.39 -0.31 -6.92
CA ARG A 137 -17.33 0.30 -7.74
C ARG A 137 -16.10 0.49 -6.87
N THR A 138 -14.96 0.16 -7.44
CA THR A 138 -13.66 0.35 -6.80
C THR A 138 -12.75 1.16 -7.72
N ASN A 139 -11.79 1.88 -7.16
CA ASN A 139 -10.87 2.74 -7.92
C ASN A 139 -9.40 2.54 -7.50
N GLY A 140 -9.10 1.48 -6.76
CA GLY A 140 -7.76 1.18 -6.27
C GLY A 140 -7.27 2.07 -5.12
N ARG A 141 -8.12 2.91 -4.55
CA ARG A 141 -7.75 3.90 -3.53
C ARG A 141 -8.39 3.61 -2.17
N GLY A 142 -7.91 4.31 -1.13
CA GLY A 142 -8.40 4.14 0.24
C GLY A 142 -7.90 2.85 0.90
N ASN A 143 -6.86 2.22 0.39
CA ASN A 143 -6.25 1.03 0.97
C ASN A 143 -5.12 1.41 1.94
N LEU A 144 -4.91 0.61 2.99
CA LEU A 144 -3.69 0.62 3.78
C LEU A 144 -2.78 -0.50 3.26
N ILE A 145 -1.65 -0.13 2.65
CA ILE A 145 -0.72 -1.07 2.01
C ILE A 145 0.59 -1.06 2.78
N ILE A 146 1.03 -2.23 3.22
CA ILE A 146 2.31 -2.46 3.89
C ILE A 146 3.12 -3.46 3.05
N GLY A 147 4.16 -2.97 2.39
CA GLY A 147 5.00 -3.72 1.43
C GLY A 147 5.01 -3.06 0.06
N TYR A 148 5.92 -3.50 -0.80
CA TYR A 148 6.13 -2.88 -2.12
C TYR A 148 5.14 -3.37 -3.19
N GLN A 149 4.41 -4.44 -2.92
CA GLN A 149 3.46 -5.04 -3.86
C GLN A 149 4.09 -5.35 -5.23
N GLU A 150 5.17 -6.12 -5.23
CA GLU A 150 5.87 -6.58 -6.41
C GLU A 150 4.91 -7.24 -7.42
N ASN A 151 5.25 -7.20 -8.68
CA ASN A 151 4.43 -7.81 -9.72
C ASN A 151 4.52 -9.34 -9.69
N ARG A 152 3.42 -10.02 -9.97
CA ARG A 152 3.38 -11.48 -10.02
C ARG A 152 4.26 -12.08 -11.11
N THR A 153 4.50 -11.34 -12.19
CA THR A 153 5.38 -11.73 -13.30
C THR A 153 6.85 -11.87 -12.89
N ASP A 154 7.23 -11.33 -11.73
CA ASP A 154 8.63 -11.31 -11.28
C ASP A 154 9.05 -12.58 -10.52
N ASP A 155 8.14 -13.54 -10.32
CA ASP A 155 8.39 -14.74 -9.52
C ASP A 155 9.09 -15.88 -10.28
N GLY A 156 9.26 -15.75 -11.58
CA GLY A 156 9.92 -16.75 -12.42
C GLY A 156 9.13 -18.04 -12.63
N VAL A 157 7.91 -18.11 -12.13
CA VAL A 157 6.97 -19.22 -12.37
C VAL A 157 6.04 -18.77 -13.50
N GLY A 158 6.29 -19.22 -14.69
CA GLY A 158 5.50 -18.87 -15.89
C GLY A 158 4.11 -19.49 -15.85
N ASP A 159 3.28 -19.11 -14.88
CA ASP A 159 1.87 -19.48 -14.85
C ASP A 159 1.02 -18.42 -15.58
N THR A 160 -0.17 -18.80 -15.95
CA THR A 160 -1.09 -17.96 -16.73
C THR A 160 -1.84 -16.93 -15.89
N ASP A 161 -1.60 -16.85 -14.56
CA ASP A 161 -2.25 -15.93 -13.64
C ASP A 161 -1.33 -14.77 -13.20
N ASP A 162 -0.53 -14.29 -14.14
CA ASP A 162 0.43 -13.18 -13.94
C ASP A 162 -0.22 -11.80 -13.86
N GLY A 163 -1.55 -11.72 -13.86
CA GLY A 163 -2.27 -10.46 -13.79
C GLY A 163 -2.09 -9.76 -12.44
N ASN A 164 -1.77 -8.46 -12.48
CA ASN A 164 -1.74 -7.60 -11.29
C ASN A 164 -3.11 -6.89 -11.15
N TYR A 165 -4.01 -7.48 -10.39
CA TYR A 165 -5.37 -6.96 -10.18
C TYR A 165 -5.47 -6.27 -8.81
N ARG A 166 -5.29 -4.94 -8.76
CA ARG A 166 -5.23 -4.13 -7.53
C ARG A 166 -6.19 -2.95 -7.57
N THR A 167 -7.37 -3.19 -8.14
CA THR A 167 -8.40 -2.16 -8.30
C THR A 167 -9.32 -2.02 -7.09
N GLY A 168 -9.17 -2.87 -6.08
CA GLY A 168 -9.98 -2.86 -4.86
C GLY A 168 -9.75 -1.63 -3.99
N SER A 169 -10.74 -1.30 -3.16
CA SER A 169 -10.74 -0.12 -2.28
C SER A 169 -11.02 -0.50 -0.83
N HIS A 170 -10.52 0.31 0.12
CA HIS A 170 -10.73 0.14 1.57
C HIS A 170 -10.29 -1.23 2.10
N ASN A 171 -9.16 -1.74 1.60
CA ASN A 171 -8.57 -3.00 2.04
C ASN A 171 -7.35 -2.73 2.94
N LEU A 172 -7.08 -3.66 3.84
CA LEU A 172 -5.78 -3.78 4.49
C LEU A 172 -4.95 -4.84 3.73
N VAL A 173 -3.84 -4.40 3.14
CA VAL A 173 -2.96 -5.22 2.30
C VAL A 173 -1.58 -5.27 2.92
N VAL A 174 -1.07 -6.47 3.27
CA VAL A 174 0.25 -6.64 3.87
C VAL A 174 1.03 -7.72 3.12
N GLY A 175 2.27 -7.40 2.72
CA GLY A 175 3.17 -8.34 2.05
C GLY A 175 3.35 -8.07 0.57
N ALA A 176 3.60 -9.12 -0.24
CA ALA A 176 4.06 -9.01 -1.61
C ALA A 176 3.13 -9.70 -2.61
N MET A 177 3.09 -9.25 -3.86
CA MET A 177 2.41 -9.90 -4.99
C MET A 177 0.93 -10.20 -4.76
N ASN A 178 0.26 -9.50 -3.85
CA ASN A 178 -1.16 -9.74 -3.55
C ASN A 178 -2.06 -9.07 -4.59
N ASN A 179 -3.15 -9.75 -4.96
CA ASN A 179 -4.22 -9.25 -5.83
C ASN A 179 -5.49 -8.99 -5.03
N TYR A 180 -6.13 -7.85 -5.27
CA TYR A 180 -7.37 -7.45 -4.61
C TYR A 180 -8.18 -6.54 -5.55
N TRP A 181 -9.38 -6.98 -5.93
CA TRP A 181 -10.24 -6.22 -6.86
C TRP A 181 -11.62 -5.90 -6.30
N SER A 182 -11.83 -6.18 -5.02
CA SER A 182 -13.07 -5.83 -4.32
C SER A 182 -12.78 -4.90 -3.13
N TRP A 183 -13.71 -4.72 -2.21
CA TRP A 183 -13.59 -3.77 -1.12
C TRP A 183 -13.82 -4.39 0.27
N GLY A 184 -13.27 -3.70 1.30
CA GLY A 184 -13.53 -4.00 2.70
C GLY A 184 -12.87 -5.28 3.22
N GLY A 185 -11.81 -5.74 2.56
CA GLY A 185 -11.15 -6.99 2.89
C GLY A 185 -9.82 -6.86 3.60
N LEU A 186 -9.31 -8.01 4.04
CA LEU A 186 -7.98 -8.17 4.61
C LEU A 186 -7.19 -9.18 3.76
N ILE A 187 -6.00 -8.80 3.29
CA ILE A 187 -5.12 -9.71 2.58
C ILE A 187 -3.69 -9.58 3.12
N VAL A 188 -3.15 -10.68 3.65
CA VAL A 188 -1.82 -10.76 4.25
C VAL A 188 -1.03 -11.91 3.63
N GLY A 189 0.29 -11.77 3.55
CA GLY A 189 1.19 -12.81 3.02
C GLY A 189 1.67 -12.52 1.61
N ALA A 190 1.91 -13.56 0.82
CA ALA A 190 2.45 -13.40 -0.52
C ALA A 190 1.63 -14.14 -1.58
N ARG A 191 1.47 -13.52 -2.75
CA ARG A 191 0.78 -14.07 -3.92
C ARG A 191 -0.70 -14.46 -3.67
N ASN A 192 -1.31 -13.96 -2.61
CA ASN A 192 -2.71 -14.21 -2.32
C ASN A 192 -3.64 -13.39 -3.21
N ALA A 193 -4.89 -13.84 -3.36
CA ALA A 193 -5.90 -13.14 -4.13
C ALA A 193 -7.23 -13.00 -3.37
N MET A 194 -7.84 -11.83 -3.48
CA MET A 194 -9.09 -11.48 -2.82
C MET A 194 -10.03 -10.80 -3.82
N GLY A 195 -11.09 -11.51 -4.18
CA GLY A 195 -12.08 -11.05 -5.16
C GLY A 195 -13.47 -10.81 -4.59
N GLY A 196 -13.81 -11.51 -3.52
CA GLY A 196 -15.05 -11.29 -2.80
C GLY A 196 -15.03 -10.00 -1.96
N TRP A 197 -16.12 -9.25 -1.93
CA TRP A 197 -16.26 -8.16 -0.97
C TRP A 197 -16.36 -8.68 0.46
N LEU A 198 -15.77 -7.96 1.42
CA LEU A 198 -15.61 -8.35 2.82
C LEU A 198 -14.87 -9.70 3.02
N SER A 199 -14.12 -10.16 2.03
CA SER A 199 -13.38 -11.42 2.13
C SER A 199 -12.04 -11.22 2.86
N THR A 200 -11.47 -12.32 3.34
CA THR A 200 -10.24 -12.31 4.12
C THR A 200 -9.28 -13.41 3.71
N VAL A 201 -8.02 -13.06 3.48
CA VAL A 201 -6.89 -13.97 3.49
C VAL A 201 -5.94 -13.51 4.60
N ALA A 202 -5.91 -14.20 5.74
CA ALA A 202 -5.20 -13.74 6.92
C ALA A 202 -3.70 -14.09 6.92
N GLY A 203 -3.21 -14.84 5.91
CA GLY A 203 -1.79 -15.15 5.75
C GLY A 203 -1.51 -16.17 4.67
N GLY A 204 -0.25 -16.62 4.62
CA GLY A 204 0.19 -17.72 3.76
C GLY A 204 0.56 -17.30 2.33
N TYR A 205 0.58 -18.30 1.45
CA TYR A 205 1.03 -18.17 0.07
C TYR A 205 -0.01 -18.71 -0.90
N ASN A 206 -0.26 -18.00 -2.00
CA ASN A 206 -1.11 -18.44 -3.11
C ASN A 206 -2.54 -18.84 -2.72
N ASN A 207 -3.10 -18.23 -1.69
CA ASN A 207 -4.46 -18.49 -1.24
C ASN A 207 -5.46 -17.55 -1.95
N ILE A 208 -6.68 -18.02 -2.18
CA ILE A 208 -7.72 -17.27 -2.89
C ILE A 208 -9.01 -17.22 -2.05
N ALA A 209 -9.51 -16.00 -1.78
CA ALA A 209 -10.82 -15.75 -1.18
C ALA A 209 -11.69 -14.97 -2.17
N ASN A 210 -12.44 -15.68 -3.02
CA ASN A 210 -13.24 -15.10 -4.11
C ASN A 210 -14.72 -14.94 -3.75
N GLY A 211 -15.21 -15.70 -2.79
CA GLY A 211 -16.60 -15.58 -2.34
C GLY A 211 -16.83 -14.30 -1.54
N GLU A 212 -18.06 -13.79 -1.58
CA GLU A 212 -18.53 -12.75 -0.68
C GLU A 212 -18.35 -13.20 0.78
N ALA A 213 -17.70 -12.40 1.61
CA ALA A 213 -17.38 -12.73 3.02
C ALA A 213 -16.64 -14.07 3.20
N ALA A 214 -15.95 -14.56 2.16
CA ALA A 214 -15.17 -15.80 2.25
C ALA A 214 -13.87 -15.59 3.05
N VAL A 215 -13.42 -16.65 3.72
CA VAL A 215 -12.26 -16.59 4.61
C VAL A 215 -11.27 -17.71 4.30
N VAL A 216 -10.00 -17.36 4.08
CA VAL A 216 -8.86 -18.26 4.17
C VAL A 216 -7.96 -17.79 5.30
N SER A 217 -7.81 -18.57 6.37
CA SER A 217 -6.99 -18.13 7.51
C SER A 217 -5.48 -18.26 7.26
N GLY A 218 -5.07 -19.00 6.23
CA GLY A 218 -3.67 -19.13 5.83
C GLY A 218 -3.36 -20.41 5.11
N GLY A 219 -2.07 -20.83 5.16
CA GLY A 219 -1.59 -22.04 4.47
C GLY A 219 -1.11 -21.76 3.05
N ASP A 220 -1.19 -22.74 2.18
CA ASP A 220 -0.70 -22.67 0.81
C ASP A 220 -1.75 -23.19 -0.18
N SER A 221 -2.04 -22.40 -1.22
CA SER A 221 -2.90 -22.81 -2.34
C SER A 221 -4.30 -23.25 -1.90
N ASN A 222 -4.90 -22.56 -0.94
CA ASN A 222 -6.26 -22.79 -0.48
C ASN A 222 -7.27 -21.86 -1.15
N TYR A 223 -8.49 -22.36 -1.40
CA TYR A 223 -9.51 -21.65 -2.17
C TYR A 223 -10.84 -21.58 -1.38
N ALA A 224 -11.30 -20.38 -1.05
CA ALA A 224 -12.63 -20.10 -0.51
C ALA A 224 -13.45 -19.35 -1.57
N ILE A 225 -14.22 -20.09 -2.38
CA ILE A 225 -14.88 -19.59 -3.57
C ILE A 225 -16.35 -19.27 -3.31
N GLY A 226 -17.02 -20.08 -2.51
CA GLY A 226 -18.44 -19.89 -2.20
C GLY A 226 -18.68 -18.65 -1.31
N ARG A 227 -19.88 -18.11 -1.36
CA ARG A 227 -20.31 -17.07 -0.42
C ARG A 227 -20.21 -17.58 1.01
N ALA A 228 -19.56 -16.82 1.89
CA ALA A 228 -19.29 -17.19 3.27
C ALA A 228 -18.56 -18.55 3.43
N ALA A 229 -17.85 -19.01 2.40
CA ALA A 229 -17.04 -20.20 2.47
C ALA A 229 -15.79 -19.99 3.35
N THR A 230 -15.35 -21.04 4.04
CA THR A 230 -14.22 -20.94 4.96
C THR A 230 -13.21 -22.07 4.73
N VAL A 231 -11.92 -21.71 4.58
CA VAL A 231 -10.80 -22.64 4.68
C VAL A 231 -9.89 -22.17 5.81
N SER A 232 -9.77 -22.95 6.89
CA SER A 232 -8.96 -22.53 8.05
C SER A 232 -7.45 -22.71 7.83
N GLY A 233 -7.02 -23.35 6.73
CA GLY A 233 -5.61 -23.47 6.37
C GLY A 233 -5.27 -24.81 5.74
N GLY A 234 -3.98 -25.19 5.84
CA GLY A 234 -3.47 -26.44 5.21
C GLY A 234 -2.95 -26.17 3.80
N TRP A 235 -3.06 -27.17 2.93
CA TRP A 235 -2.54 -27.10 1.57
C TRP A 235 -3.56 -27.61 0.54
N GLY A 236 -3.82 -26.82 -0.49
CA GLY A 236 -4.64 -27.23 -1.65
C GLY A 236 -6.09 -27.59 -1.31
N ASN A 237 -6.67 -26.98 -0.28
CA ASN A 237 -8.06 -27.21 0.10
C ASN A 237 -8.99 -26.22 -0.64
N SER A 238 -10.22 -26.68 -0.96
CA SER A 238 -11.22 -25.84 -1.62
C SER A 238 -12.58 -25.93 -0.94
N ALA A 239 -13.15 -24.76 -0.63
CA ALA A 239 -14.53 -24.59 -0.17
C ALA A 239 -15.28 -23.81 -1.25
N GLU A 240 -16.08 -24.52 -2.10
CA GLU A 240 -16.59 -23.99 -3.34
C GLU A 240 -18.03 -23.52 -3.27
N ALA A 241 -18.82 -24.17 -2.44
CA ALA A 241 -20.23 -23.82 -2.31
C ALA A 241 -20.49 -22.80 -1.19
N ARG A 242 -21.69 -22.24 -1.19
CA ARG A 242 -22.14 -21.30 -0.16
C ARG A 242 -22.05 -21.93 1.23
N GLY A 243 -21.39 -21.26 2.16
CA GLY A 243 -21.26 -21.68 3.55
C GLY A 243 -20.47 -22.98 3.75
N SER A 244 -19.83 -23.49 2.71
CA SER A 244 -18.99 -24.69 2.82
C SER A 244 -17.74 -24.42 3.66
N THR A 245 -17.26 -25.42 4.37
CA THR A 245 -16.14 -25.28 5.31
C THR A 245 -15.15 -26.41 5.21
N VAL A 246 -13.86 -26.09 5.11
CA VAL A 246 -12.74 -27.03 5.26
C VAL A 246 -11.85 -26.56 6.40
N CYS A 247 -11.74 -27.33 7.50
CA CYS A 247 -10.94 -26.92 8.65
C CYS A 247 -9.41 -27.08 8.45
N GLY A 248 -8.98 -27.73 7.37
CA GLY A 248 -7.55 -27.88 7.06
C GLY A 248 -7.19 -29.19 6.42
N GLY A 249 -5.92 -29.59 6.59
CA GLY A 249 -5.38 -30.80 5.95
C GLY A 249 -4.88 -30.52 4.54
N GLY A 250 -5.03 -31.47 3.62
CA GLY A 250 -4.50 -31.32 2.26
C GLY A 250 -5.38 -31.91 1.18
N GLY A 251 -5.68 -31.13 0.14
CA GLY A 251 -6.45 -31.56 -1.02
C GLY A 251 -7.90 -31.93 -0.71
N ASN A 252 -8.55 -31.26 0.23
CA ASN A 252 -9.95 -31.50 0.58
C ASN A 252 -10.87 -30.55 -0.20
N PHE A 253 -12.04 -31.07 -0.66
CA PHE A 253 -12.97 -30.32 -1.52
C PHE A 253 -14.40 -30.35 -0.98
N ALA A 254 -14.94 -29.20 -0.57
CA ALA A 254 -16.30 -29.04 -0.08
C ALA A 254 -17.16 -28.39 -1.17
N TYR A 255 -17.92 -29.19 -1.95
CA TYR A 255 -18.72 -28.79 -3.09
C TYR A 255 -20.20 -28.54 -2.75
N GLY A 256 -20.74 -29.19 -1.73
CA GLY A 256 -22.15 -29.01 -1.34
C GLY A 256 -22.37 -27.72 -0.56
N GLU A 257 -23.56 -27.11 -0.69
CA GLU A 257 -23.93 -25.99 0.18
C GLU A 257 -23.92 -26.41 1.64
N PHE A 258 -23.30 -25.57 2.50
CA PHE A 258 -23.13 -25.83 3.92
C PHE A 258 -22.45 -27.19 4.26
N SER A 259 -21.72 -27.73 3.29
CA SER A 259 -20.95 -28.96 3.52
C SER A 259 -19.72 -28.67 4.41
N PHE A 260 -19.27 -29.71 5.12
CA PHE A 260 -18.19 -29.59 6.11
C PHE A 260 -17.16 -30.71 5.96
N ILE A 261 -15.88 -30.34 5.94
CA ILE A 261 -14.76 -31.28 6.03
C ILE A 261 -13.90 -30.90 7.24
N GLY A 262 -13.81 -31.78 8.24
CA GLY A 262 -13.07 -31.56 9.47
C GLY A 262 -11.54 -31.59 9.30
N GLY A 263 -11.05 -32.10 8.17
CA GLY A 263 -9.62 -32.15 7.83
C GLY A 263 -9.22 -33.45 7.14
N GLY A 264 -7.95 -33.85 7.31
CA GLY A 264 -7.42 -35.05 6.67
C GLY A 264 -6.88 -34.78 5.26
N ARG A 265 -6.93 -35.80 4.38
CA ARG A 265 -6.32 -35.68 3.05
C ARG A 265 -7.22 -36.22 1.95
N ASN A 266 -7.38 -35.45 0.88
CA ASN A 266 -8.14 -35.81 -0.33
C ASN A 266 -9.57 -36.27 -0.02
N ASN A 267 -10.24 -35.59 0.92
CA ASN A 267 -11.64 -35.86 1.24
C ASN A 267 -12.55 -34.96 0.41
N THR A 268 -13.75 -35.42 0.08
CA THR A 268 -14.70 -34.69 -0.72
C THR A 268 -16.11 -34.73 -0.09
N ALA A 269 -16.75 -33.58 0.03
CA ALA A 269 -18.14 -33.42 0.46
C ALA A 269 -18.95 -32.82 -0.69
N HIS A 270 -19.70 -33.67 -1.42
CA HIS A 270 -20.48 -33.27 -2.60
C HIS A 270 -21.91 -32.89 -2.25
N GLY A 271 -22.56 -33.63 -1.36
CA GLY A 271 -23.96 -33.37 -1.01
C GLY A 271 -24.15 -32.08 -0.21
N ASP A 272 -25.29 -31.42 -0.36
CA ASP A 272 -25.65 -30.29 0.48
C ASP A 272 -25.78 -30.73 1.94
N HIS A 273 -25.25 -29.92 2.86
CA HIS A 273 -25.20 -30.23 4.30
C HIS A 273 -24.44 -31.53 4.62
N SER A 274 -23.64 -32.05 3.68
CA SER A 274 -22.87 -33.27 3.94
C SER A 274 -21.65 -33.03 4.81
N VAL A 275 -21.22 -34.04 5.53
CA VAL A 275 -20.11 -33.97 6.48
C VAL A 275 -19.11 -35.11 6.23
N VAL A 276 -17.83 -34.73 6.12
CA VAL A 276 -16.70 -35.66 6.23
C VAL A 276 -15.90 -35.25 7.45
N GLY A 277 -15.92 -36.06 8.50
CA GLY A 277 -15.22 -35.79 9.76
C GLY A 277 -13.70 -35.73 9.64
N GLY A 278 -13.12 -36.49 8.69
CA GLY A 278 -11.68 -36.49 8.43
C GLY A 278 -11.22 -37.75 7.73
N GLY A 279 -9.94 -38.14 7.96
CA GLY A 279 -9.35 -39.33 7.34
C GLY A 279 -8.74 -39.09 5.97
N SER A 280 -8.78 -40.09 5.08
CA SER A 280 -8.15 -39.96 3.76
C SER A 280 -9.03 -40.53 2.66
N ARG A 281 -9.19 -39.79 1.56
CA ARG A 281 -9.94 -40.19 0.34
C ARG A 281 -11.38 -40.60 0.63
N ASN A 282 -12.02 -39.98 1.60
CA ASN A 282 -13.42 -40.20 1.92
C ASN A 282 -14.31 -39.28 1.11
N THR A 283 -15.47 -39.76 0.70
CA THR A 283 -16.43 -38.97 -0.07
C THR A 283 -17.83 -39.09 0.51
N SER A 284 -18.48 -37.95 0.77
CA SER A 284 -19.89 -37.91 1.09
C SER A 284 -20.65 -37.32 -0.10
N ASN A 285 -21.44 -38.16 -0.81
CA ASN A 285 -22.10 -37.80 -2.04
C ASN A 285 -23.55 -37.35 -1.85
N ARG A 286 -24.17 -37.76 -0.76
CA ARG A 286 -25.60 -37.52 -0.50
C ARG A 286 -25.80 -36.21 0.26
N ASP A 287 -26.93 -35.58 0.00
CA ASP A 287 -27.40 -34.48 0.86
C ASP A 287 -27.59 -35.01 2.30
N MET A 288 -27.10 -34.22 3.26
CA MET A 288 -27.06 -34.61 4.69
C MET A 288 -26.26 -35.90 4.95
N GLY A 289 -25.42 -36.34 3.99
CA GLY A 289 -24.55 -37.48 4.13
C GLY A 289 -23.52 -37.29 5.24
N PHE A 290 -23.13 -38.34 5.90
CA PHE A 290 -22.13 -38.32 6.98
C PHE A 290 -21.13 -39.44 6.85
N VAL A 291 -19.87 -39.07 6.64
CA VAL A 291 -18.72 -39.95 6.68
C VAL A 291 -17.84 -39.54 7.86
N GLY A 292 -17.81 -40.33 8.94
CA GLY A 292 -17.10 -39.98 10.17
C GLY A 292 -15.59 -39.94 10.04
N GLY A 293 -15.02 -40.69 9.10
CA GLY A 293 -13.59 -40.80 8.86
C GLY A 293 -13.21 -42.14 8.28
N GLY A 294 -11.91 -42.42 8.25
CA GLY A 294 -11.37 -43.67 7.69
C GLY A 294 -10.53 -43.43 6.45
N ASN A 295 -10.45 -44.43 5.59
CA ASN A 295 -9.73 -44.34 4.33
C ASN A 295 -10.57 -44.93 3.19
N ASN A 296 -10.85 -44.15 2.18
CA ASN A 296 -11.62 -44.50 1.01
C ASN A 296 -13.05 -44.97 1.33
N VAL A 297 -13.73 -44.26 2.24
CA VAL A 297 -15.13 -44.47 2.61
C VAL A 297 -16.02 -43.55 1.80
N ASN A 298 -17.09 -44.10 1.22
CA ASN A 298 -18.07 -43.38 0.45
C ASN A 298 -19.49 -43.68 0.96
N ASP A 299 -20.38 -42.74 1.01
CA ASP A 299 -21.79 -42.87 1.33
C ASP A 299 -22.69 -42.83 0.08
#